data_84a33382c174ba73ad6e23698c1da75f
#
_entry.id   84a33382c174ba73ad6e23698c1da75f
#
_cell.length_a   1.000
_cell.length_b   1.000
_cell.length_c   1.000
_cell.angle_alpha   90.00
_cell.angle_beta   90.00
_cell.angle_gamma   90.00
#
_symmetry.space_group_name_H-M   'P 1'
#
loop_
_entity.id
_entity.type
_entity.pdbx_description
1 polymer ?
#
loop_
_entity_poly.entity_id
_entity_poly.type
_entity_poly.pdbx_seq_one_letter_code
_entity_poly.pdbx_strand_id
1 'polypeptide(L)'
;MKIAGAALMTAENSFRTLRKKGDFGPFADPNAARHELTALPGVPACDLGDFGRGGMTVRRMTLTALLAGWDSGELRFDDAGVLGWNGCGCTAENLRYWHDYVTNGREAGRGGLFVATLPTIPCCEAAIALGCRGPAAYFRTRSSLGALEELLAALPPGRYFCSEVSAAAVCIFLADTRLPGEPLPEVGTLAALFARLEVRP
;
A
#
# COMPACT_ATOMS: atom_id res chain seq x y z
N MET A 1 -5.63 11.49 14.95
CA MET A 1 -5.12 10.13 14.72
C MET A 1 -3.61 10.09 14.88
N LYS A 2 -3.04 8.97 15.30
CA LYS A 2 -1.59 8.77 15.43
C LYS A 2 -1.04 8.00 14.24
N ILE A 3 0.05 8.46 13.62
CA ILE A 3 0.82 7.67 12.66
C ILE A 3 1.70 6.69 13.45
N ALA A 4 1.41 5.40 13.33
CA ALA A 4 2.13 4.34 14.02
C ALA A 4 3.38 3.87 13.24
N GLY A 5 3.36 3.94 11.92
CA GLY A 5 4.48 3.62 11.05
C GLY A 5 4.19 4.08 9.62
N ALA A 6 5.22 4.18 8.80
CA ALA A 6 5.07 4.54 7.40
C ALA A 6 6.21 4.00 6.53
N ALA A 7 5.91 3.73 5.27
CA ALA A 7 6.90 3.36 4.27
C ALA A 7 6.59 4.03 2.92
N LEU A 8 7.65 4.35 2.20
CA LEU A 8 7.64 4.89 0.85
C LEU A 8 8.48 3.99 -0.06
N MET A 9 7.91 3.54 -1.17
CA MET A 9 8.62 2.85 -2.24
C MET A 9 8.69 3.75 -3.47
N THR A 10 9.87 3.92 -4.04
CA THR A 10 10.09 4.70 -5.26
C THR A 10 9.95 3.85 -6.53
N ALA A 11 10.01 4.50 -7.69
CA ALA A 11 9.96 3.81 -8.99
C ALA A 11 11.13 2.83 -9.19
N GLU A 12 12.28 3.12 -8.60
CA GLU A 12 13.52 2.31 -8.67
C GLU A 12 13.50 1.12 -7.69
N ASN A 13 12.35 0.78 -7.12
CA ASN A 13 12.21 -0.26 -6.10
C ASN A 13 13.11 -0.02 -4.87
N SER A 14 13.32 1.23 -4.49
CA SER A 14 13.94 1.60 -3.21
C SER A 14 12.85 1.89 -2.19
N PHE A 15 13.11 1.53 -0.93
CA PHE A 15 12.15 1.69 0.15
C PHE A 15 12.75 2.52 1.28
N ARG A 16 11.96 3.41 1.85
CA ARG A 16 12.30 4.16 3.05
C ARG A 16 11.21 4.01 4.09
N THR A 17 11.60 4.05 5.36
CA THR A 17 10.67 4.02 6.48
C THR A 17 10.84 5.23 7.37
N LEU A 18 9.75 5.66 8.02
CA LEU A 18 9.71 6.94 8.71
C LEU A 18 10.36 6.88 10.11
N ARG A 19 9.97 5.90 10.94
CA ARG A 19 10.35 5.85 12.36
C ARG A 19 11.68 5.13 12.57
N LYS A 20 11.86 3.98 11.93
CA LYS A 20 13.11 3.21 12.01
C LYS A 20 14.22 3.76 11.10
N LYS A 21 13.88 4.77 10.27
CA LYS A 21 14.82 5.39 9.31
C LYS A 21 15.52 4.35 8.43
N GLY A 22 14.82 3.26 8.11
CA GLY A 22 15.33 2.22 7.20
C GLY A 22 15.38 2.74 5.77
N ASP A 23 16.47 2.39 5.07
CA ASP A 23 16.68 2.66 3.65
C ASP A 23 17.14 1.37 2.98
N PHE A 24 16.39 0.89 1.98
CA PHE A 24 16.57 -0.41 1.36
C PHE A 24 16.51 -0.31 -0.16
N GLY A 25 17.39 -1.04 -0.84
CA GLY A 25 17.48 -1.07 -2.29
C GLY A 25 18.52 -0.10 -2.86
N PRO A 26 18.48 0.25 -4.15
CA PRO A 26 17.46 -0.20 -5.11
C PRO A 26 17.52 -1.72 -5.38
N PHE A 27 16.34 -2.33 -5.57
CA PHE A 27 16.24 -3.75 -5.91
C PHE A 27 15.97 -3.92 -7.40
N ALA A 28 16.47 -5.02 -7.98
CA ALA A 28 16.25 -5.34 -9.39
C ALA A 28 14.76 -5.45 -9.73
N ASP A 29 14.00 -6.07 -8.84
CA ASP A 29 12.56 -6.24 -8.97
C ASP A 29 11.90 -6.48 -7.58
N PRO A 30 10.56 -6.51 -7.50
CA PRO A 30 9.87 -6.79 -6.24
C PRO A 30 10.11 -8.18 -5.64
N ASN A 31 10.55 -9.19 -6.41
CA ASN A 31 10.86 -10.50 -5.85
C ASN A 31 12.19 -10.46 -5.08
N ALA A 32 13.20 -9.76 -5.65
CA ALA A 32 14.46 -9.52 -4.94
C ALA A 32 14.20 -8.75 -3.64
N ALA A 33 13.41 -7.68 -3.70
CA ALA A 33 12.99 -6.92 -2.53
C ALA A 33 12.28 -7.80 -1.49
N ARG A 34 11.34 -8.67 -1.92
CA ARG A 34 10.62 -9.57 -1.02
C ARG A 34 11.57 -10.41 -0.18
N HIS A 35 12.56 -11.03 -0.81
CA HIS A 35 13.49 -11.92 -0.14
C HIS A 35 14.26 -11.20 0.99
N GLU A 36 14.76 -10.01 0.72
CA GLU A 36 15.52 -9.25 1.71
C GLU A 36 14.62 -8.66 2.80
N LEU A 37 13.49 -8.06 2.41
CA LEU A 37 12.61 -7.39 3.36
C LEU A 37 11.92 -8.36 4.33
N THR A 38 11.60 -9.58 3.90
CA THR A 38 11.04 -10.60 4.80
C THR A 38 12.05 -11.19 5.77
N ALA A 39 13.33 -11.04 5.51
CA ALA A 39 14.40 -11.47 6.41
C ALA A 39 14.75 -10.44 7.50
N LEU A 40 14.15 -9.25 7.48
CA LEU A 40 14.42 -8.22 8.48
C LEU A 40 13.98 -8.65 9.88
N PRO A 41 14.81 -8.42 10.93
CA PRO A 41 14.41 -8.68 12.29
C PRO A 41 13.14 -7.90 12.70
N GLY A 42 12.18 -8.62 13.28
CA GLY A 42 10.92 -8.01 13.73
C GLY A 42 9.98 -7.60 12.60
N VAL A 43 10.12 -8.18 11.42
CA VAL A 43 9.12 -8.04 10.35
C VAL A 43 7.83 -8.76 10.79
N PRO A 44 6.64 -8.19 10.51
CA PRO A 44 5.38 -8.84 10.83
C PRO A 44 5.24 -10.19 10.16
N ALA A 45 4.52 -11.11 10.80
CA ALA A 45 4.10 -12.33 10.15
C ALA A 45 3.27 -12.01 8.91
N CYS A 46 3.62 -12.60 7.77
CA CYS A 46 2.95 -12.31 6.50
C CYS A 46 2.77 -13.59 5.68
N ASP A 47 1.66 -13.66 4.94
CA ASP A 47 1.42 -14.69 3.93
C ASP A 47 1.69 -14.11 2.54
N LEU A 48 2.76 -14.55 1.92
CA LEU A 48 3.19 -14.15 0.57
C LEU A 48 3.08 -15.30 -0.44
N GLY A 49 2.25 -16.32 -0.18
CA GLY A 49 2.07 -17.48 -1.06
C GLY A 49 1.65 -17.10 -2.47
N ASP A 50 0.75 -16.14 -2.61
CA ASP A 50 0.25 -15.64 -3.90
C ASP A 50 0.98 -14.40 -4.44
N PHE A 51 2.01 -13.91 -3.73
CA PHE A 51 2.76 -12.71 -4.14
C PHE A 51 3.27 -12.78 -5.59
N GLY A 52 3.75 -13.94 -6.02
CA GLY A 52 4.24 -14.16 -7.38
C GLY A 52 3.19 -14.05 -8.48
N ARG A 53 1.91 -14.25 -8.13
CA ARG A 53 0.77 -14.14 -9.06
C ARG A 53 0.25 -12.71 -9.20
N GLY A 54 0.51 -11.86 -8.20
CA GLY A 54 0.10 -10.46 -8.21
C GLY A 54 0.77 -9.65 -9.32
N GLY A 55 0.05 -8.68 -9.88
CA GLY A 55 0.61 -7.67 -10.77
C GLY A 55 1.61 -6.76 -10.05
N MET A 56 2.31 -5.91 -10.80
CA MET A 56 3.34 -5.02 -10.26
C MET A 56 2.80 -4.13 -9.12
N THR A 57 1.63 -3.55 -9.31
CA THR A 57 0.97 -2.69 -8.30
C THR A 57 0.70 -3.45 -7.01
N VAL A 58 0.18 -4.70 -7.11
CA VAL A 58 -0.07 -5.57 -5.95
C VAL A 58 1.22 -5.83 -5.19
N ARG A 59 2.28 -6.28 -5.87
CA ARG A 59 3.57 -6.61 -5.24
C ARG A 59 4.19 -5.40 -4.54
N ARG A 60 4.20 -4.25 -5.22
CA ARG A 60 4.73 -3.00 -4.67
C ARG A 60 3.94 -2.57 -3.43
N MET A 61 2.62 -2.58 -3.50
CA MET A 61 1.76 -2.22 -2.39
C MET A 61 1.93 -3.17 -1.20
N THR A 62 1.97 -4.49 -1.43
CA THR A 62 2.16 -5.49 -0.38
C THR A 62 3.48 -5.29 0.38
N LEU A 63 4.60 -5.10 -0.34
CA LEU A 63 5.90 -4.88 0.30
C LEU A 63 5.96 -3.54 1.05
N THR A 64 5.35 -2.50 0.51
CA THR A 64 5.30 -1.21 1.19
C THR A 64 4.44 -1.29 2.46
N ALA A 65 3.32 -2.04 2.43
CA ALA A 65 2.49 -2.27 3.61
C ALA A 65 3.23 -3.10 4.67
N LEU A 66 3.96 -4.12 4.26
CA LEU A 66 4.82 -4.91 5.16
C LEU A 66 5.85 -4.04 5.88
N LEU A 67 6.51 -3.14 5.14
CA LEU A 67 7.49 -2.21 5.71
C LEU A 67 6.86 -1.13 6.61
N ALA A 68 5.67 -0.63 6.27
CA ALA A 68 4.95 0.29 7.15
C ALA A 68 4.56 -0.40 8.48
N GLY A 69 4.19 -1.68 8.41
CA GLY A 69 3.98 -2.53 9.58
C GLY A 69 5.26 -2.75 10.38
N TRP A 70 6.36 -3.10 9.72
CA TRP A 70 7.66 -3.23 10.36
C TRP A 70 8.13 -1.94 11.03
N ASP A 71 7.92 -0.79 10.39
CA ASP A 71 8.25 0.54 10.91
C ASP A 71 7.47 0.89 12.18
N SER A 72 6.25 0.40 12.31
CA SER A 72 5.44 0.58 13.52
C SER A 72 5.96 -0.20 14.73
N GLY A 73 6.71 -1.26 14.51
CA GLY A 73 7.13 -2.21 15.52
C GLY A 73 6.08 -3.25 15.92
N GLU A 74 4.91 -3.20 15.29
CA GLU A 74 3.82 -4.15 15.52
C GLU A 74 4.04 -5.43 14.72
N LEU A 75 3.69 -6.57 15.32
CA LEU A 75 3.90 -7.89 14.71
C LEU A 75 2.61 -8.49 14.12
N ARG A 76 1.43 -7.94 14.44
CA ARG A 76 0.12 -8.47 14.03
C ARG A 76 -0.86 -7.34 13.75
N PHE A 77 -1.69 -7.56 12.74
CA PHE A 77 -2.64 -6.58 12.22
C PHE A 77 -4.05 -7.14 12.06
N ASP A 78 -4.43 -8.13 12.87
CA ASP A 78 -5.75 -8.80 12.78
C ASP A 78 -6.93 -7.81 12.88
N ASP A 79 -6.76 -6.68 13.57
CA ASP A 79 -7.77 -5.63 13.73
C ASP A 79 -7.63 -4.48 12.72
N ALA A 80 -6.65 -4.53 11.83
CA ALA A 80 -6.40 -3.44 10.90
C ALA A 80 -7.21 -3.58 9.61
N GLY A 81 -7.57 -2.42 9.02
CA GLY A 81 -8.07 -2.32 7.66
C GLY A 81 -7.00 -1.83 6.67
N VAL A 82 -7.28 -1.95 5.37
CA VAL A 82 -6.43 -1.46 4.29
C VAL A 82 -7.23 -0.56 3.37
N LEU A 83 -6.85 0.70 3.30
CA LEU A 83 -7.51 1.74 2.53
C LEU A 83 -6.56 2.25 1.45
N GLY A 84 -7.00 2.23 0.20
CA GLY A 84 -6.18 2.67 -0.92
C GLY A 84 -6.85 3.75 -1.74
N TRP A 85 -6.05 4.67 -2.26
CA TRP A 85 -6.49 5.61 -3.27
C TRP A 85 -5.40 5.93 -4.28
N ASN A 86 -5.82 6.25 -5.48
CA ASN A 86 -4.99 6.85 -6.51
C ASN A 86 -5.87 7.63 -7.50
N GLY A 87 -5.26 8.51 -8.27
CA GLY A 87 -5.96 9.28 -9.31
C GLY A 87 -6.24 8.47 -10.59
N CYS A 88 -5.48 7.41 -10.83
CA CYS A 88 -5.48 6.67 -12.10
C CYS A 88 -6.25 5.35 -12.03
N GLY A 89 -6.61 4.85 -10.84
CA GLY A 89 -7.20 3.52 -10.69
C GLY A 89 -6.27 2.43 -11.23
N CYS A 90 -6.84 1.46 -11.95
CA CYS A 90 -6.12 0.38 -12.62
C CYS A 90 -6.01 0.63 -14.13
N THR A 91 -5.69 1.85 -14.56
CA THR A 91 -5.67 2.20 -15.99
C THR A 91 -4.69 1.34 -16.78
N ALA A 92 -3.50 1.09 -16.26
CA ALA A 92 -2.49 0.26 -16.92
C ALA A 92 -2.96 -1.19 -17.07
N GLU A 93 -3.55 -1.75 -16.03
CA GLU A 93 -4.12 -3.10 -16.01
C GLU A 93 -5.32 -3.21 -16.96
N ASN A 94 -6.17 -2.19 -17.01
CA ASN A 94 -7.29 -2.12 -17.94
C ASN A 94 -6.83 -2.06 -19.39
N LEU A 95 -5.81 -1.27 -19.70
CA LEU A 95 -5.23 -1.21 -21.04
C LEU A 95 -4.62 -2.55 -21.45
N ARG A 96 -3.91 -3.22 -20.52
CA ARG A 96 -3.33 -4.55 -20.75
C ARG A 96 -4.42 -5.60 -21.01
N TYR A 97 -5.49 -5.59 -20.21
CA TYR A 97 -6.65 -6.48 -20.39
C TYR A 97 -7.30 -6.24 -21.76
N TRP A 98 -7.54 -4.97 -22.09
CA TRP A 98 -8.16 -4.59 -23.38
C TRP A 98 -7.29 -4.98 -24.57
N HIS A 99 -5.99 -4.73 -24.49
CA HIS A 99 -5.05 -5.13 -25.56
C HIS A 99 -5.07 -6.65 -25.79
N ASP A 100 -5.04 -7.44 -24.73
CA ASP A 100 -5.14 -8.90 -24.81
C ASP A 100 -6.49 -9.34 -25.40
N TYR A 101 -7.58 -8.70 -24.97
CA TYR A 101 -8.92 -9.00 -25.48
C TYR A 101 -9.05 -8.76 -26.98
N VAL A 102 -8.51 -7.67 -27.49
CA VAL A 102 -8.54 -7.33 -28.91
C VAL A 102 -7.64 -8.26 -29.71
N THR A 103 -6.47 -8.63 -29.18
CA THR A 103 -5.48 -9.45 -29.89
C THR A 103 -5.88 -10.93 -29.95
N ASN A 104 -6.37 -11.48 -28.82
CA ASN A 104 -6.60 -12.93 -28.67
C ASN A 104 -8.08 -13.34 -28.73
N GLY A 105 -9.01 -12.39 -28.94
CA GLY A 105 -10.45 -12.65 -29.09
C GLY A 105 -11.15 -12.98 -27.78
N ARG A 106 -12.47 -13.22 -27.87
CA ARG A 106 -13.34 -13.41 -26.70
C ARG A 106 -13.13 -14.75 -25.98
N GLU A 107 -12.74 -15.78 -26.70
CA GLU A 107 -12.70 -17.16 -26.20
C GLU A 107 -11.49 -17.45 -25.30
N ALA A 108 -10.50 -16.57 -25.25
CA ALA A 108 -9.34 -16.76 -24.38
C ALA A 108 -9.69 -16.48 -22.91
N GLY A 109 -9.36 -17.40 -22.04
CA GLY A 109 -9.58 -17.26 -20.58
C GLY A 109 -8.66 -16.19 -19.98
N ARG A 110 -9.22 -15.13 -19.38
CA ARG A 110 -8.49 -13.96 -18.87
C ARG A 110 -8.75 -13.65 -17.42
N GLY A 111 -9.17 -14.64 -16.64
CA GLY A 111 -9.54 -14.43 -15.24
C GLY A 111 -8.49 -13.63 -14.45
N GLY A 112 -7.21 -14.00 -14.57
CA GLY A 112 -6.12 -13.30 -13.88
C GLY A 112 -5.91 -11.85 -14.36
N LEU A 113 -6.05 -11.59 -15.66
CA LEU A 113 -5.98 -10.23 -16.18
C LEU A 113 -7.19 -9.39 -15.75
N PHE A 114 -8.39 -9.99 -15.75
CA PHE A 114 -9.61 -9.32 -15.31
C PHE A 114 -9.53 -8.93 -13.84
N VAL A 115 -9.12 -9.84 -12.97
CA VAL A 115 -8.97 -9.55 -11.53
C VAL A 115 -8.05 -8.35 -11.31
N ALA A 116 -6.95 -8.25 -12.05
CA ALA A 116 -6.03 -7.12 -11.95
C ALA A 116 -6.64 -5.76 -12.33
N THR A 117 -7.77 -5.73 -13.05
CA THR A 117 -8.47 -4.48 -13.41
C THR A 117 -9.29 -3.88 -12.27
N LEU A 118 -9.48 -4.61 -11.18
CA LEU A 118 -10.26 -4.15 -10.03
C LEU A 118 -9.35 -3.36 -9.06
N PRO A 119 -9.60 -2.06 -8.85
CA PRO A 119 -8.68 -1.21 -8.07
C PRO A 119 -8.62 -1.56 -6.58
N THR A 120 -9.55 -2.36 -6.06
CA THR A 120 -9.52 -2.87 -4.67
C THR A 120 -8.55 -4.04 -4.49
N ILE A 121 -8.17 -4.74 -5.54
CA ILE A 121 -7.33 -5.95 -5.44
C ILE A 121 -6.00 -5.68 -4.74
N PRO A 122 -5.24 -4.62 -5.02
CA PRO A 122 -4.02 -4.34 -4.27
C PRO A 122 -4.25 -4.18 -2.76
N CYS A 123 -5.38 -3.59 -2.35
CA CYS A 123 -5.75 -3.46 -0.94
C CYS A 123 -6.10 -4.81 -0.31
N CYS A 124 -6.87 -5.64 -1.02
CA CYS A 124 -7.25 -6.97 -0.57
C CYS A 124 -6.02 -7.89 -0.42
N GLU A 125 -5.12 -7.89 -1.41
CA GLU A 125 -3.89 -8.70 -1.36
C GLU A 125 -2.94 -8.25 -0.25
N ALA A 126 -2.79 -6.95 -0.03
CA ALA A 126 -2.03 -6.44 1.11
C ALA A 126 -2.68 -6.82 2.45
N ALA A 127 -4.01 -6.79 2.54
CA ALA A 127 -4.75 -7.22 3.74
C ALA A 127 -4.55 -8.71 4.01
N ILE A 128 -4.66 -9.57 2.99
CA ILE A 128 -4.42 -11.00 3.10
C ILE A 128 -2.98 -11.26 3.56
N ALA A 129 -2.02 -10.65 2.90
CA ALA A 129 -0.61 -10.81 3.21
C ALA A 129 -0.26 -10.46 4.67
N LEU A 130 -0.88 -9.42 5.23
CA LEU A 130 -0.65 -8.97 6.61
C LEU A 130 -1.61 -9.57 7.63
N GLY A 131 -2.55 -10.44 7.23
CA GLY A 131 -3.55 -11.04 8.10
C GLY A 131 -4.58 -10.03 8.63
N CYS A 132 -4.78 -8.91 7.95
CA CYS A 132 -5.77 -7.91 8.31
C CYS A 132 -7.18 -8.44 8.12
N ARG A 133 -8.09 -8.21 9.08
CA ARG A 133 -9.50 -8.63 9.03
C ARG A 133 -10.47 -7.44 9.01
N GLY A 134 -9.95 -6.23 9.09
CA GLY A 134 -10.73 -5.01 8.91
C GLY A 134 -11.11 -4.75 7.45
N PRO A 135 -11.76 -3.62 7.16
CA PRO A 135 -12.20 -3.29 5.81
C PRO A 135 -11.00 -3.15 4.85
N ALA A 136 -11.14 -3.74 3.66
CA ALA A 136 -10.25 -3.48 2.52
C ALA A 136 -11.05 -2.71 1.46
N ALA A 137 -10.66 -1.47 1.18
CA ALA A 137 -11.41 -0.59 0.30
C ALA A 137 -10.49 0.31 -0.54
N TYR A 138 -10.98 0.66 -1.72
CA TYR A 138 -10.33 1.61 -2.62
C TYR A 138 -11.22 2.84 -2.82
N PHE A 139 -10.59 3.99 -2.81
CA PHE A 139 -11.24 5.28 -3.04
C PHE A 139 -10.60 6.02 -4.21
N ARG A 140 -11.42 6.67 -4.99
CA ARG A 140 -10.96 7.60 -6.02
C ARG A 140 -11.26 9.02 -5.58
N THR A 141 -10.22 9.78 -5.29
CA THR A 141 -10.34 11.18 -4.92
C THR A 141 -9.32 12.03 -5.66
N ARG A 142 -9.62 13.33 -5.81
CA ARG A 142 -8.71 14.31 -6.40
C ARG A 142 -7.80 14.98 -5.37
N SER A 143 -8.19 14.92 -4.08
CA SER A 143 -7.43 15.47 -2.96
C SER A 143 -7.27 14.38 -1.91
N SER A 144 -6.06 14.07 -1.57
CA SER A 144 -5.76 12.86 -0.82
C SER A 144 -5.92 13.00 0.69
N LEU A 145 -5.35 14.02 1.32
CA LEU A 145 -5.26 14.06 2.77
C LEU A 145 -6.54 14.47 3.48
N GLY A 146 -7.20 15.53 3.04
CA GLY A 146 -8.47 15.95 3.64
C GLY A 146 -9.55 14.88 3.51
N ALA A 147 -9.64 14.25 2.33
CA ALA A 147 -10.55 13.13 2.10
C ALA A 147 -10.19 11.91 2.97
N LEU A 148 -8.92 11.69 3.27
CA LEU A 148 -8.49 10.62 4.18
C LEU A 148 -8.93 10.90 5.62
N GLU A 149 -8.72 12.10 6.12
CA GLU A 149 -9.12 12.48 7.48
C GLU A 149 -10.63 12.35 7.66
N GLU A 150 -11.42 12.84 6.70
CA GLU A 150 -12.88 12.69 6.69
C GLU A 150 -13.29 11.20 6.67
N LEU A 151 -12.64 10.40 5.83
CA LEU A 151 -12.92 8.97 5.74
C LEU A 151 -12.60 8.25 7.06
N LEU A 152 -11.42 8.49 7.61
CA LEU A 152 -10.99 7.86 8.86
C LEU A 152 -11.87 8.30 10.06
N ALA A 153 -12.39 9.52 10.03
CA ALA A 153 -13.36 9.99 11.03
C ALA A 153 -14.73 9.29 10.91
N ALA A 154 -15.10 8.86 9.69
CA ALA A 154 -16.36 8.15 9.43
C ALA A 154 -16.28 6.62 9.67
N LEU A 155 -15.09 6.07 9.77
CA LEU A 155 -14.86 4.65 10.02
C LEU A 155 -14.84 4.34 11.53
N PRO A 156 -15.10 3.08 11.94
CA PRO A 156 -14.92 2.67 13.32
C PRO A 156 -13.50 2.97 13.81
N PRO A 157 -13.34 3.36 15.09
CA PRO A 157 -12.01 3.56 15.66
C PRO A 157 -11.16 2.29 15.53
N GLY A 158 -9.97 2.39 14.94
CA GLY A 158 -9.14 1.24 14.64
C GLY A 158 -7.79 1.62 14.01
N ARG A 159 -7.07 0.59 13.54
CA ARG A 159 -5.84 0.75 12.76
C ARG A 159 -6.14 0.59 11.28
N TYR A 160 -5.52 1.45 10.46
CA TYR A 160 -5.73 1.44 9.02
C TYR A 160 -4.41 1.68 8.28
N PHE A 161 -4.06 0.76 7.39
CA PHE A 161 -3.05 1.01 6.37
C PHE A 161 -3.65 1.91 5.29
N CYS A 162 -3.18 3.13 5.23
CA CYS A 162 -3.64 4.15 4.30
C CYS A 162 -2.63 4.27 3.16
N SER A 163 -2.98 3.83 1.97
CA SER A 163 -2.07 3.72 0.84
C SER A 163 -2.41 4.68 -0.29
N GLU A 164 -1.39 5.29 -0.85
CA GLU A 164 -1.44 6.02 -2.11
C GLU A 164 -0.51 5.37 -3.13
N VAL A 165 -1.05 5.04 -4.30
CA VAL A 165 -0.31 4.41 -5.38
C VAL A 165 -0.25 5.35 -6.58
N SER A 166 0.94 5.59 -7.09
CA SER A 166 1.21 6.31 -8.32
C SER A 166 2.21 5.55 -9.20
N ALA A 167 2.43 6.02 -10.42
CA ALA A 167 3.48 5.47 -11.27
C ALA A 167 4.88 5.66 -10.66
N ALA A 168 5.09 6.77 -9.96
CA ALA A 168 6.39 7.14 -9.38
C ALA A 168 6.64 6.51 -8.00
N ALA A 169 5.60 6.27 -7.21
CA ALA A 169 5.76 5.82 -5.83
C ALA A 169 4.53 5.08 -5.29
N VAL A 170 4.76 4.25 -4.30
CA VAL A 170 3.74 3.73 -3.37
C VAL A 170 4.08 4.26 -1.98
N CYS A 171 3.15 4.94 -1.34
CA CYS A 171 3.32 5.44 0.02
C CYS A 171 2.22 4.89 0.92
N ILE A 172 2.59 4.35 2.07
CA ILE A 172 1.65 3.75 3.02
C ILE A 172 1.94 4.25 4.43
N PHE A 173 0.91 4.70 5.11
CA PHE A 173 0.92 5.03 6.53
C PHE A 173 0.04 4.05 7.30
N LEU A 174 0.52 3.54 8.41
CA LEU A 174 -0.30 2.87 9.42
C LEU A 174 -0.81 3.94 10.40
N ALA A 175 -2.09 4.25 10.31
CA ALA A 175 -2.79 5.18 11.19
C ALA A 175 -3.54 4.43 12.29
N ASP A 176 -3.48 4.91 13.54
CA ASP A 176 -4.34 4.46 14.63
C ASP A 176 -5.29 5.61 15.02
N THR A 177 -6.58 5.45 14.72
CA THR A 177 -7.60 6.46 14.98
C THR A 177 -8.10 6.45 16.42
N ARG A 178 -7.75 5.41 17.21
CA ARG A 178 -8.06 5.32 18.65
C ARG A 178 -7.15 6.22 19.50
N LEU A 179 -6.01 6.61 18.96
CA LEU A 179 -5.00 7.39 19.67
C LEU A 179 -4.99 8.84 19.17
N PRO A 180 -4.86 9.81 20.09
CA PRO A 180 -4.64 11.18 19.70
C PRO A 180 -3.30 11.31 18.96
N GLY A 181 -3.25 12.17 17.99
CA GLY A 181 -2.04 12.49 17.22
C GLY A 181 -1.97 13.98 16.94
N GLU A 182 -0.84 14.43 16.44
CA GLU A 182 -0.70 15.79 15.98
C GLU A 182 -1.50 16.00 14.69
N PRO A 183 -1.99 17.23 14.44
CA PRO A 183 -2.59 17.59 13.17
C PRO A 183 -1.62 17.28 12.03
N LEU A 184 -2.12 16.68 10.96
CA LEU A 184 -1.30 16.44 9.78
C LEU A 184 -1.06 17.75 9.04
N PRO A 185 0.14 17.94 8.46
CA PRO A 185 0.40 19.11 7.63
C PRO A 185 -0.47 19.07 6.37
N GLU A 186 -0.92 20.23 5.93
CA GLU A 186 -1.63 20.37 4.65
C GLU A 186 -0.70 20.06 3.49
N VAL A 187 -0.86 18.88 2.91
CA VAL A 187 -0.13 18.43 1.72
C VAL A 187 -1.07 17.66 0.79
N GLY A 188 -0.76 17.67 -0.51
CA GLY A 188 -1.64 17.07 -1.51
C GLY A 188 -1.57 15.53 -1.61
N THR A 189 -0.47 14.91 -1.12
CA THR A 189 -0.20 13.46 -1.32
C THR A 189 0.42 12.84 -0.08
N LEU A 190 0.28 11.50 0.07
CA LEU A 190 0.97 10.78 1.16
C LEU A 190 2.49 10.80 0.98
N ALA A 191 2.99 10.77 -0.24
CA ALA A 191 4.43 10.89 -0.48
C ALA A 191 4.98 12.25 -0.01
N ALA A 192 4.23 13.34 -0.24
CA ALA A 192 4.59 14.65 0.29
C ALA A 192 4.49 14.71 1.82
N LEU A 193 3.50 14.04 2.43
CA LEU A 193 3.39 13.88 3.87
C LEU A 193 4.61 13.14 4.44
N PHE A 194 4.99 12.03 3.81
CA PHE A 194 6.17 11.25 4.20
C PHE A 194 7.43 12.12 4.22
N ALA A 195 7.70 12.83 3.12
CA ALA A 195 8.86 13.71 3.02
C ALA A 195 8.85 14.81 4.10
N ARG A 196 7.70 15.38 4.42
CA ARG A 196 7.54 16.40 5.44
C ARG A 196 7.82 15.87 6.85
N LEU A 197 7.39 14.64 7.14
CA LEU A 197 7.59 14.00 8.44
C LEU A 197 9.01 13.43 8.60
N GLU A 198 9.63 13.00 7.51
CA GLU A 198 11.01 12.47 7.51
C GLU A 198 12.05 13.52 7.94
N VAL A 199 11.81 14.79 7.63
CA VAL A 199 12.72 15.92 7.94
C VAL A 199 12.51 16.45 9.37
N ARG A 200 11.41 16.07 10.05
CA ARG A 200 11.23 16.49 11.45
C ARG A 200 12.29 15.82 12.34
N PRO A 201 12.98 16.59 13.19
CA PRO A 201 14.00 16.08 14.10
C PRO A 201 13.44 15.13 15.15
#